data_f9d8fd2da3ae226d3dca6301435d55e7
#
_entry.id   f9d8fd2da3ae226d3dca6301435d55e7
#
_cell.length_a   1.000
_cell.length_b   1.000
_cell.length_c   1.000
_cell.angle_alpha   90.00
_cell.angle_beta   90.00
_cell.angle_gamma   90.00
#
_symmetry.space_group_name_H-M   'P 1'
#
loop_
_entity.id
_entity.type
_entity.pdbx_description
1 polymer ?
#
loop_
_entity_poly.entity_id
_entity_poly.type
_entity_poly.pdbx_seq_one_letter_code
_entity_poly.pdbx_strand_id
1 'polypeptide(L)'
;GANLNSKTLLISGLSGMLAGACSMARGEWISVSTQRDIQEKTMERQSQLENEDCENCPIKLQKNDILMPFHAAASSFCSFIIGAMIPLLTMILARPEHRVVFTLIAMIASLSINAVVCTHNSEVSTSKTILRNVITGLLTTLVTFILGASV
;
A
#
# COMPACT_ATOMS: atom_id res chain seq x y z
N GLY A 1 11.92 19.74 7.88
CA GLY A 1 12.29 19.53 6.52
C GLY A 1 12.77 20.78 5.82
N ALA A 2 13.23 20.61 4.59
CA ALA A 2 13.75 21.69 3.77
C ALA A 2 12.68 22.79 3.54
N ASN A 3 13.09 24.06 3.66
CA ASN A 3 12.19 25.21 3.47
C ASN A 3 12.13 25.57 1.98
N LEU A 4 11.36 24.78 1.20
CA LEU A 4 11.27 24.87 -0.24
C LEU A 4 10.11 25.77 -0.71
N ASN A 5 10.27 26.38 -1.89
CA ASN A 5 9.21 27.14 -2.55
C ASN A 5 8.04 26.22 -2.94
N SER A 6 6.81 26.74 -2.95
CA SER A 6 5.59 25.95 -3.24
C SER A 6 5.64 25.23 -4.59
N LYS A 7 6.27 25.80 -5.63
CA LYS A 7 6.45 25.12 -6.91
C LYS A 7 7.38 23.90 -6.83
N THR A 8 8.48 24.01 -6.11
CA THR A 8 9.44 22.93 -5.89
C THR A 8 8.81 21.81 -5.06
N LEU A 9 8.03 22.17 -4.03
CA LEU A 9 7.27 21.21 -3.23
C LEU A 9 6.25 20.43 -4.06
N LEU A 10 5.53 21.11 -4.96
CA LEU A 10 4.56 20.47 -5.85
C LEU A 10 5.25 19.48 -6.81
N ILE A 11 6.33 19.89 -7.46
CA ILE A 11 7.07 19.04 -8.40
C ILE A 11 7.67 17.83 -7.66
N SER A 12 8.31 18.06 -6.53
CA SER A 12 8.89 17.00 -5.70
C SER A 12 7.82 16.04 -5.17
N GLY A 13 6.68 16.58 -4.72
CA GLY A 13 5.56 15.78 -4.23
C GLY A 13 4.93 14.93 -5.32
N LEU A 14 4.69 15.48 -6.51
CA LEU A 14 4.15 14.74 -7.65
C LEU A 14 5.11 13.66 -8.15
N SER A 15 6.40 13.98 -8.28
CA SER A 15 7.41 13.00 -8.70
C SER A 15 7.56 11.88 -7.69
N GLY A 16 7.57 12.19 -6.39
CA GLY A 16 7.58 11.20 -5.31
C GLY A 16 6.32 10.33 -5.29
N MET A 17 5.14 10.93 -5.51
CA MET A 17 3.89 10.21 -5.61
C MET A 17 3.88 9.22 -6.78
N LEU A 18 4.31 9.65 -7.97
CA LEU A 18 4.39 8.77 -9.14
C LEU A 18 5.43 7.66 -8.96
N ALA A 19 6.61 8.00 -8.45
CA ALA A 19 7.64 7.01 -8.16
C ALA A 19 7.16 5.96 -7.14
N GLY A 20 6.48 6.40 -6.08
CA GLY A 20 5.88 5.53 -5.08
C GLY A 20 4.79 4.62 -5.66
N ALA A 21 3.87 5.18 -6.45
CA ALA A 21 2.81 4.43 -7.11
C ALA A 21 3.37 3.32 -8.03
N CYS A 22 4.35 3.66 -8.87
CA CYS A 22 5.01 2.70 -9.75
C CYS A 22 5.77 1.62 -8.97
N SER A 23 6.44 1.99 -7.88
CA SER A 23 7.18 1.05 -7.02
C SER A 23 6.23 0.05 -6.34
N MET A 24 5.12 0.54 -5.79
CA MET A 24 4.11 -0.32 -5.16
C MET A 24 3.44 -1.26 -6.18
N ALA A 25 3.01 -0.73 -7.32
CA ALA A 25 2.39 -1.52 -8.38
C ALA A 25 3.32 -2.64 -8.87
N ARG A 26 4.62 -2.33 -9.05
CA ARG A 26 5.63 -3.32 -9.42
C ARG A 26 5.83 -4.38 -8.34
N GLY A 27 5.91 -3.97 -7.08
CA GLY A 27 6.06 -4.89 -5.95
C GLY A 27 4.87 -5.86 -5.86
N GLU A 28 3.65 -5.33 -6.00
CA GLU A 28 2.42 -6.11 -6.01
C GLU A 28 2.36 -7.08 -7.19
N TRP A 29 2.70 -6.60 -8.39
CA TRP A 29 2.79 -7.46 -9.57
C TRP A 29 3.71 -8.66 -9.35
N ILE A 30 4.92 -8.44 -8.85
CA ILE A 30 5.90 -9.51 -8.63
C ILE A 30 5.40 -10.48 -7.55
N SER A 31 4.89 -9.95 -6.44
CA SER A 31 4.36 -10.74 -5.32
C SER A 31 3.22 -11.64 -5.76
N VAL A 32 2.21 -11.06 -6.43
CA VAL A 32 1.03 -11.81 -6.88
C VAL A 32 1.36 -12.77 -8.02
N SER A 33 2.29 -12.43 -8.91
CA SER A 33 2.77 -13.37 -9.95
C SER A 33 3.43 -14.60 -9.33
N THR A 34 4.28 -14.40 -8.31
CA THR A 34 4.92 -15.52 -7.60
C THR A 34 3.89 -16.39 -6.87
N GLN A 35 2.90 -15.77 -6.23
CA GLN A 35 1.82 -16.52 -5.57
C GLN A 35 0.99 -17.32 -6.57
N ARG A 36 0.68 -16.73 -7.73
CA ARG A 36 0.00 -17.42 -8.82
C ARG A 36 0.77 -18.64 -9.31
N ASP A 37 2.08 -18.51 -9.56
CA ASP A 37 2.93 -19.62 -10.01
C ASP A 37 2.97 -20.76 -8.98
N ILE A 38 2.97 -20.41 -7.68
CA ILE A 38 2.88 -21.40 -6.59
C ILE A 38 1.51 -22.08 -6.59
N GLN A 39 0.43 -21.34 -6.78
CA GLN A 39 -0.92 -21.89 -6.84
C GLN A 39 -1.07 -22.86 -8.03
N GLU A 40 -0.59 -22.49 -9.21
CA GLU A 40 -0.63 -23.34 -10.41
C GLU A 40 0.12 -24.65 -10.18
N LYS A 41 1.34 -24.59 -9.61
CA LYS A 41 2.12 -25.80 -9.27
C LYS A 41 1.44 -26.69 -8.19
N THR A 42 0.78 -26.05 -7.24
CA THR A 42 0.05 -26.78 -6.20
C THR A 42 -1.16 -27.50 -6.77
N MET A 43 -1.88 -26.84 -7.70
CA MET A 43 -3.00 -27.47 -8.41
C MET A 43 -2.56 -28.65 -9.29
N GLU A 44 -1.43 -28.51 -10.00
CA GLU A 44 -0.84 -29.61 -10.78
C GLU A 44 -0.51 -30.82 -9.89
N ARG A 45 0.11 -30.57 -8.74
CA ARG A 45 0.40 -31.65 -7.76
C ARG A 45 -0.87 -32.30 -7.20
N GLN A 46 -1.90 -31.51 -6.89
CA GLN A 46 -3.17 -32.03 -6.41
C GLN A 46 -3.85 -32.91 -7.46
N SER A 47 -3.85 -32.49 -8.74
CA SER A 47 -4.44 -33.29 -9.83
C SER A 47 -3.68 -34.60 -10.08
N GLN A 48 -2.37 -34.65 -9.82
CA GLN A 48 -1.58 -35.88 -9.89
C GLN A 48 -1.89 -36.83 -8.72
N LEU A 49 -2.11 -36.30 -7.52
CA LEU A 49 -2.46 -37.08 -6.32
C LEU A 49 -3.92 -37.56 -6.32
N GLU A 50 -4.84 -36.82 -6.94
CA GLU A 50 -6.24 -37.27 -7.11
C GLU A 50 -6.39 -38.52 -7.99
N ASN A 51 -5.39 -38.82 -8.84
CA ASN A 51 -5.32 -40.04 -9.61
C ASN A 51 -4.83 -41.27 -8.77
N GLU A 52 -4.38 -41.02 -7.53
CA GLU A 52 -3.90 -42.08 -6.59
C GLU A 52 -4.72 -42.09 -5.28
N ASP A 53 -6.06 -42.25 -5.36
CA ASP A 53 -6.97 -42.50 -4.24
C ASP A 53 -6.69 -41.73 -2.91
N CYS A 54 -6.71 -40.41 -2.94
CA CYS A 54 -6.66 -39.59 -1.73
C CYS A 54 -8.03 -38.97 -1.40
N GLU A 55 -8.84 -39.68 -0.62
CA GLU A 55 -10.15 -39.23 -0.13
C GLU A 55 -10.11 -38.06 0.90
N ASN A 56 -8.90 -37.59 1.29
CA ASN A 56 -8.69 -36.58 2.32
C ASN A 56 -7.66 -35.52 1.95
N CYS A 57 -7.75 -34.90 0.76
CA CYS A 57 -6.95 -33.69 0.46
C CYS A 57 -7.60 -32.46 1.07
N PRO A 58 -6.96 -31.75 2.01
CA PRO A 58 -7.60 -30.73 2.85
C PRO A 58 -7.90 -29.39 2.18
N ILE A 59 -7.43 -29.10 0.96
CA ILE A 59 -7.71 -27.82 0.28
C ILE A 59 -7.80 -28.03 -1.23
N LYS A 60 -9.02 -28.06 -1.78
CA LYS A 60 -9.23 -27.99 -3.23
C LYS A 60 -9.12 -26.53 -3.69
N LEU A 61 -7.98 -26.15 -4.26
CA LEU A 61 -7.85 -24.89 -4.96
C LEU A 61 -8.67 -24.96 -6.26
N GLN A 62 -9.65 -24.09 -6.39
CA GLN A 62 -10.49 -24.00 -7.59
C GLN A 62 -9.82 -23.06 -8.60
N LYS A 63 -9.94 -23.36 -9.88
CA LYS A 63 -9.35 -22.56 -10.97
C LYS A 63 -9.80 -21.09 -10.97
N ASN A 64 -10.93 -20.80 -10.31
CA ASN A 64 -11.44 -19.43 -10.13
C ASN A 64 -10.72 -18.63 -9.05
N ASP A 65 -9.90 -19.27 -8.20
CA ASP A 65 -9.17 -18.63 -7.11
C ASP A 65 -7.76 -18.16 -7.54
N ILE A 66 -7.44 -18.27 -8.84
CA ILE A 66 -6.15 -17.83 -9.38
C ILE A 66 -6.08 -16.31 -9.33
N LEU A 67 -5.10 -15.80 -8.59
CA LEU A 67 -4.83 -14.38 -8.46
C LEU A 67 -4.45 -13.76 -9.80
N MET A 68 -4.99 -12.56 -10.07
CA MET A 68 -4.68 -11.79 -11.28
C MET A 68 -3.66 -10.67 -10.97
N PRO A 69 -2.38 -10.82 -11.32
CA PRO A 69 -1.33 -9.86 -10.98
C PRO A 69 -1.61 -8.44 -11.50
N PHE A 70 -2.20 -8.33 -12.70
CA PHE A 70 -2.51 -7.04 -13.30
C PHE A 70 -3.55 -6.25 -12.49
N HIS A 71 -4.62 -6.90 -12.06
CA HIS A 71 -5.65 -6.26 -11.24
C HIS A 71 -5.09 -5.81 -9.89
N ALA A 72 -4.27 -6.63 -9.25
CA ALA A 72 -3.62 -6.28 -7.99
C ALA A 72 -2.69 -5.06 -8.15
N ALA A 73 -1.82 -5.07 -9.17
CA ALA A 73 -0.91 -3.97 -9.45
C ALA A 73 -1.63 -2.66 -9.80
N ALA A 74 -2.66 -2.73 -10.66
CA ALA A 74 -3.46 -1.55 -11.04
C ALA A 74 -4.22 -0.98 -9.85
N SER A 75 -4.83 -1.84 -9.03
CA SER A 75 -5.53 -1.43 -7.81
C SER A 75 -4.57 -0.76 -6.82
N SER A 76 -3.40 -1.34 -6.61
CA SER A 76 -2.35 -0.79 -5.73
C SER A 76 -1.87 0.57 -6.22
N PHE A 77 -1.63 0.73 -7.53
CA PHE A 77 -1.25 1.99 -8.15
C PHE A 77 -2.29 3.10 -7.91
N CYS A 78 -3.55 2.83 -8.25
CA CYS A 78 -4.65 3.79 -8.09
C CYS A 78 -4.86 4.16 -6.62
N SER A 79 -4.87 3.17 -5.73
CA SER A 79 -5.07 3.37 -4.29
C SER A 79 -3.97 4.23 -3.68
N PHE A 80 -2.71 4.02 -4.11
CA PHE A 80 -1.59 4.84 -3.66
C PHE A 80 -1.73 6.29 -4.10
N ILE A 81 -2.09 6.54 -5.37
CA ILE A 81 -2.29 7.91 -5.89
C ILE A 81 -3.40 8.62 -5.09
N ILE A 82 -4.55 7.97 -4.92
CA ILE A 82 -5.69 8.54 -4.20
C ILE A 82 -5.29 8.86 -2.75
N GLY A 83 -4.63 7.94 -2.07
CA GLY A 83 -4.18 8.14 -0.68
C GLY A 83 -3.12 9.24 -0.55
N ALA A 84 -2.18 9.33 -1.48
CA ALA A 84 -1.10 10.33 -1.47
C ALA A 84 -1.58 11.73 -1.89
N MET A 85 -2.68 11.85 -2.62
CA MET A 85 -3.26 13.15 -2.97
C MET A 85 -3.69 13.96 -1.74
N ILE A 86 -4.20 13.31 -0.70
CA ILE A 86 -4.69 13.98 0.50
C ILE A 86 -3.57 14.79 1.19
N PRO A 87 -2.44 14.19 1.60
CA PRO A 87 -1.35 14.95 2.22
C PRO A 87 -0.67 15.91 1.24
N LEU A 88 -0.60 15.58 -0.05
CA LEU A 88 -0.02 16.46 -1.06
C LEU A 88 -0.84 17.74 -1.23
N LEU A 89 -2.16 17.63 -1.39
CA LEU A 89 -3.05 18.81 -1.49
C LEU A 89 -3.01 19.64 -0.20
N THR A 90 -3.02 18.99 0.96
CA THR A 90 -2.91 19.69 2.24
C THR A 90 -1.61 20.50 2.33
N MET A 91 -0.50 19.92 1.89
CA MET A 91 0.81 20.56 1.89
C MET A 91 0.86 21.80 0.97
N ILE A 92 0.14 21.78 -0.15
CA ILE A 92 0.11 22.89 -1.12
C ILE A 92 -0.83 24.01 -0.64
N LEU A 93 -2.00 23.64 -0.10
CA LEU A 93 -3.06 24.57 0.30
C LEU A 93 -2.81 25.21 1.68
N ALA A 94 -2.05 24.54 2.55
CA ALA A 94 -1.78 25.03 3.89
C ALA A 94 -0.82 26.24 3.89
N ARG A 95 -1.07 27.19 4.79
CA ARG A 95 -0.17 28.31 5.03
C ARG A 95 1.20 27.79 5.49
N PRO A 96 2.30 28.46 5.09
CA PRO A 96 3.67 28.02 5.40
C PRO A 96 3.90 27.75 6.89
N GLU A 97 3.31 28.55 7.76
CA GLU A 97 3.45 28.48 9.23
C GLU A 97 2.90 27.17 9.82
N HIS A 98 1.82 26.62 9.24
CA HIS A 98 1.13 25.45 9.78
C HIS A 98 1.18 24.23 8.85
N ARG A 99 1.92 24.34 7.75
CA ARG A 99 1.99 23.32 6.70
C ARG A 99 2.35 21.93 7.23
N VAL A 100 3.36 21.84 8.10
CA VAL A 100 3.81 20.58 8.69
C VAL A 100 2.70 19.93 9.52
N VAL A 101 2.06 20.70 10.39
CA VAL A 101 1.01 20.21 11.29
C VAL A 101 -0.19 19.70 10.50
N PHE A 102 -0.69 20.49 9.53
CA PHE A 102 -1.82 20.07 8.70
C PHE A 102 -1.50 18.84 7.85
N THR A 103 -0.27 18.74 7.32
CA THR A 103 0.16 17.57 6.56
C THR A 103 0.24 16.31 7.44
N LEU A 104 0.71 16.43 8.68
CA LEU A 104 0.73 15.31 9.64
C LEU A 104 -0.69 14.84 9.98
N ILE A 105 -1.61 15.77 10.24
CA ILE A 105 -3.01 15.42 10.51
C ILE A 105 -3.64 14.72 9.30
N ALA A 106 -3.44 15.25 8.10
CA ALA A 106 -3.94 14.68 6.86
C ALA A 106 -3.37 13.27 6.61
N MET A 107 -2.08 13.05 6.90
CA MET A 107 -1.45 11.74 6.82
C MET A 107 -2.06 10.74 7.79
N ILE A 108 -2.23 11.11 9.05
CA ILE A 108 -2.85 10.23 10.07
C ILE A 108 -4.28 9.86 9.65
N ALA A 109 -5.06 10.84 9.19
CA ALA A 109 -6.41 10.61 8.69
C ALA A 109 -6.43 9.65 7.49
N SER A 110 -5.56 9.86 6.51
CA SER A 110 -5.44 9.01 5.33
C SER A 110 -5.06 7.57 5.68
N LEU A 111 -4.08 7.37 6.58
CA LEU A 111 -3.66 6.05 7.05
C LEU A 111 -4.77 5.34 7.84
N SER A 112 -5.54 6.10 8.64
CA SER A 112 -6.67 5.55 9.39
C SER A 112 -7.80 5.09 8.47
N ILE A 113 -8.16 5.91 7.48
CA ILE A 113 -9.17 5.56 6.47
C ILE A 113 -8.74 4.30 5.70
N ASN A 114 -7.47 4.26 5.25
CA ASN A 114 -6.94 3.09 4.57
C ASN A 114 -7.02 1.82 5.43
N ALA A 115 -6.66 1.92 6.71
CA ALA A 115 -6.76 0.78 7.63
C ALA A 115 -8.20 0.29 7.80
N VAL A 116 -9.17 1.20 7.91
CA VAL A 116 -10.60 0.85 8.00
C VAL A 116 -11.08 0.15 6.72
N VAL A 117 -10.74 0.69 5.55
CA VAL A 117 -11.12 0.09 4.26
C VAL A 117 -10.52 -1.32 4.11
N CYS A 118 -9.24 -1.49 4.44
CA CYS A 118 -8.56 -2.80 4.34
C CYS A 118 -9.10 -3.84 5.32
N THR A 119 -9.62 -3.42 6.48
CA THR A 119 -10.13 -4.36 7.51
C THR A 119 -11.64 -4.58 7.44
N HIS A 120 -12.35 -3.84 6.60
CA HIS A 120 -13.82 -3.89 6.53
C HIS A 120 -14.38 -5.29 6.22
N ASN A 121 -13.68 -6.07 5.38
CA ASN A 121 -14.08 -7.42 4.97
C ASN A 121 -13.18 -8.52 5.55
N SER A 122 -12.38 -8.22 6.59
CA SER A 122 -11.47 -9.17 7.21
C SER A 122 -11.74 -9.31 8.70
N GLU A 123 -11.48 -10.49 9.26
CA GLU A 123 -11.60 -10.76 10.71
C GLU A 123 -10.49 -10.11 11.55
N VAL A 124 -9.67 -9.25 10.93
CA VAL A 124 -8.54 -8.58 11.60
C VAL A 124 -9.03 -7.38 12.40
N SER A 125 -8.50 -7.21 13.62
CA SER A 125 -8.84 -6.08 14.49
C SER A 125 -8.43 -4.74 13.85
N THR A 126 -9.42 -3.93 13.46
CA THR A 126 -9.23 -2.61 12.84
C THR A 126 -8.37 -1.69 13.70
N SER A 127 -8.58 -1.67 15.02
CA SER A 127 -7.83 -0.81 15.94
C SER A 127 -6.34 -1.12 15.95
N LYS A 128 -5.95 -2.40 15.92
CA LYS A 128 -4.54 -2.82 15.87
C LYS A 128 -3.90 -2.42 14.54
N THR A 129 -4.64 -2.54 13.44
CA THR A 129 -4.17 -2.16 12.11
C THR A 129 -3.98 -0.65 12.00
N ILE A 130 -4.93 0.16 12.50
CA ILE A 130 -4.80 1.62 12.57
C ILE A 130 -3.55 2.01 13.37
N LEU A 131 -3.42 1.47 14.58
CA LEU A 131 -2.29 1.80 15.46
C LEU A 131 -0.94 1.47 14.79
N ARG A 132 -0.82 0.29 14.19
CA ARG A 132 0.39 -0.13 13.48
C ARG A 132 0.71 0.79 12.31
N ASN A 133 -0.28 1.12 11.46
CA ASN A 133 -0.10 1.98 10.30
C ASN A 133 0.28 3.41 10.70
N VAL A 134 -0.38 3.96 11.72
CA VAL A 134 -0.09 5.31 12.22
C VAL A 134 1.30 5.39 12.84
N ILE A 135 1.69 4.43 13.68
CA ILE A 135 3.04 4.40 14.28
C ILE A 135 4.10 4.31 13.20
N THR A 136 3.95 3.40 12.24
CA THR A 136 4.90 3.23 11.14
C THR A 136 4.99 4.51 10.30
N GLY A 137 3.85 5.12 9.96
CA GLY A 137 3.79 6.37 9.22
C GLY A 137 4.46 7.53 9.94
N LEU A 138 4.24 7.67 11.26
CA LEU A 138 4.88 8.70 12.08
C LEU A 138 6.40 8.50 12.15
N LEU A 139 6.87 7.27 12.35
CA LEU A 139 8.31 6.96 12.37
C LEU A 139 8.97 7.29 11.03
N THR A 140 8.36 6.88 9.93
CA THR A 140 8.86 7.17 8.58
C THR A 140 8.91 8.68 8.33
N THR A 141 7.87 9.40 8.70
CA THR A 141 7.80 10.86 8.55
C THR A 141 8.85 11.57 9.41
N LEU A 142 9.06 11.11 10.63
CA LEU A 142 10.10 11.65 11.52
C LEU A 142 11.48 11.50 10.90
N VAL A 143 11.83 10.31 10.43
CA VAL A 143 13.12 10.05 9.76
C VAL A 143 13.29 10.94 8.52
N THR A 144 12.27 11.01 7.67
CA THR A 144 12.30 11.82 6.45
C THR A 144 12.40 13.32 6.77
N PHE A 145 11.71 13.77 7.83
CA PHE A 145 11.77 15.16 8.28
C PHE A 145 13.17 15.54 8.76
N ILE A 146 13.81 14.69 9.58
CA ILE A 146 15.17 14.90 10.08
C ILE A 146 16.15 14.94 8.91
N LEU A 147 16.07 14.01 7.97
CA LEU A 147 16.92 13.98 6.78
C LEU A 147 16.73 15.25 5.93
N GLY A 148 15.48 15.68 5.72
CA GLY A 148 15.19 16.91 4.97
C GLY A 148 15.57 18.20 5.71
N ALA A 149 15.77 18.16 7.03
CA ALA A 149 16.26 19.30 7.80
C ALA A 149 17.79 19.38 7.86
N SER A 150 18.47 18.27 7.58
CA SER A 150 19.94 18.19 7.59
C SER A 150 20.59 18.59 6.25
N VAL A 151 19.77 18.76 5.21
CA VAL A 151 20.19 19.21 3.87
C VAL A 151 19.79 20.67 3.65
#